data_c08abf3c3de11a75937fe89751ae2b1b
#
_entry.id   c08abf3c3de11a75937fe89751ae2b1b
#
_cell.length_a   1.000
_cell.length_b   1.000
_cell.length_c   1.000
_cell.angle_alpha   90.00
_cell.angle_beta   90.00
_cell.angle_gamma   90.00
#
_symmetry.space_group_name_H-M   'P 1'
#
loop_
_entity.id
_entity.type
_entity.pdbx_description
1 polymer ?
#
loop_
_entity_poly.entity_id
_entity_poly.type
_entity_poly.pdbx_seq_one_letter_code
_entity_poly.pdbx_strand_id
1 'polypeptide(L)'
;MIVEKMITRAKNAVAAEGDKKDVHARRMIARTIKDREVVTELFTEIAPKVATRPGGYTRVVKLGQRFGDGAEVAVLELVDYNTGQETAKATAKAKAKKDKATKKEEAKATAEKKEAKKK
;
A
#
# COMPACT_ATOMS: atom_id res chain seq x y z
N MET A 1 -13.78 -7.03 -12.63
CA MET A 1 -12.58 -6.61 -13.38
C MET A 1 -11.61 -7.77 -13.54
N ILE A 2 -10.91 -7.88 -14.69
CA ILE A 2 -9.97 -8.99 -14.95
C ILE A 2 -8.74 -8.90 -14.03
N VAL A 3 -8.16 -7.71 -13.90
CA VAL A 3 -6.95 -7.45 -13.08
C VAL A 3 -7.15 -7.85 -11.63
N GLU A 4 -8.26 -7.50 -11.02
CA GLU A 4 -8.57 -7.86 -9.63
C GLU A 4 -8.63 -9.38 -9.41
N LYS A 5 -9.22 -10.12 -10.37
CA LYS A 5 -9.26 -11.58 -10.32
C LYS A 5 -7.85 -12.20 -10.41
N MET A 6 -6.96 -11.59 -11.20
CA MET A 6 -5.57 -12.06 -11.32
C MET A 6 -4.79 -11.80 -10.04
N ILE A 7 -4.92 -10.62 -9.45
CA ILE A 7 -4.29 -10.28 -8.17
C ILE A 7 -4.79 -11.19 -7.04
N THR A 8 -6.10 -11.41 -6.94
CA THR A 8 -6.66 -12.32 -5.93
C THR A 8 -6.12 -13.75 -6.11
N ARG A 9 -6.02 -14.24 -7.35
CA ARG A 9 -5.49 -15.57 -7.62
C ARG A 9 -4.01 -15.68 -7.25
N ALA A 10 -3.19 -14.68 -7.61
CA ALA A 10 -1.78 -14.64 -7.23
C ALA A 10 -1.60 -14.59 -5.71
N LYS A 11 -2.36 -13.76 -5.01
CA LYS A 11 -2.35 -13.65 -3.56
C LYS A 11 -2.69 -14.98 -2.87
N ASN A 12 -3.77 -15.64 -3.30
CA ASN A 12 -4.19 -16.91 -2.73
C ASN A 12 -3.17 -18.00 -2.97
N ALA A 13 -2.52 -18.02 -4.14
CA ALA A 13 -1.46 -18.95 -4.46
C ALA A 13 -0.22 -18.76 -3.58
N VAL A 14 0.19 -17.51 -3.36
CA VAL A 14 1.32 -17.20 -2.45
C VAL A 14 0.98 -17.56 -1.00
N ALA A 15 -0.27 -17.32 -0.57
CA ALA A 15 -0.71 -17.65 0.79
C ALA A 15 -0.83 -19.16 1.05
N ALA A 16 -1.22 -19.95 0.05
CA ALA A 16 -1.45 -21.38 0.19
C ALA A 16 -0.14 -22.20 0.19
N GLU A 17 0.85 -21.83 -0.65
CA GLU A 17 2.04 -22.62 -0.88
C GLU A 17 3.33 -22.08 -0.22
N GLY A 18 3.27 -20.90 0.38
CA GLY A 18 4.46 -20.23 0.93
C GLY A 18 5.52 -20.01 -0.15
N ASP A 19 6.72 -20.56 0.06
CA ASP A 19 7.84 -20.42 -0.89
C ASP A 19 7.74 -21.31 -2.14
N LYS A 20 6.78 -22.23 -2.21
CA LYS A 20 6.59 -23.06 -3.39
C LYS A 20 5.90 -22.28 -4.50
N LYS A 21 6.46 -22.37 -5.69
CA LYS A 21 5.93 -21.70 -6.88
C LYS A 21 4.65 -22.42 -7.34
N ASP A 22 3.48 -21.83 -7.12
CA ASP A 22 2.23 -22.33 -7.71
C ASP A 22 2.25 -22.21 -9.23
N VAL A 23 2.61 -23.32 -9.88
CA VAL A 23 2.70 -23.43 -11.34
C VAL A 23 1.32 -23.30 -11.99
N HIS A 24 0.27 -23.80 -11.34
CA HIS A 24 -1.08 -23.73 -11.88
C HIS A 24 -1.60 -22.28 -11.93
N ALA A 25 -1.49 -21.53 -10.83
CA ALA A 25 -1.90 -20.12 -10.80
C ALA A 25 -1.12 -19.29 -11.81
N ARG A 26 0.20 -19.49 -11.94
CA ARG A 26 1.03 -18.82 -12.94
C ARG A 26 0.59 -19.12 -14.36
N ARG A 27 0.31 -20.39 -14.70
CA ARG A 27 -0.21 -20.80 -16.02
C ARG A 27 -1.57 -20.16 -16.35
N MET A 28 -2.45 -20.07 -15.35
CA MET A 28 -3.76 -19.45 -15.55
C MET A 28 -3.66 -17.93 -15.80
N ILE A 29 -2.73 -17.25 -15.14
CA ILE A 29 -2.49 -15.81 -15.35
C ILE A 29 -1.78 -15.58 -16.69
N ALA A 30 -0.82 -16.44 -17.05
CA ALA A 30 -0.09 -16.38 -18.32
C ALA A 30 -0.98 -16.57 -19.58
N ARG A 31 -2.18 -17.11 -19.42
CA ARG A 31 -3.16 -17.12 -20.51
C ARG A 31 -3.63 -15.71 -20.90
N THR A 32 -3.68 -14.80 -19.93
CA THR A 32 -4.13 -13.43 -20.13
C THR A 32 -2.94 -12.49 -20.34
N ILE A 33 -1.92 -12.58 -19.49
CA ILE A 33 -0.68 -11.80 -19.58
C ILE A 33 0.39 -12.67 -20.22
N LYS A 34 0.83 -12.35 -21.44
CA LYS A 34 1.83 -13.14 -22.18
C LYS A 34 3.25 -12.89 -21.71
N ASP A 35 3.49 -11.76 -21.09
CA ASP A 35 4.80 -11.35 -20.59
C ASP A 35 5.15 -12.10 -19.28
N ARG A 36 6.30 -12.78 -19.29
CA ARG A 36 6.79 -13.58 -18.17
C ARG A 36 7.33 -12.71 -17.02
N GLU A 37 7.91 -11.56 -17.35
CA GLU A 37 8.47 -10.64 -16.35
C GLU A 37 7.34 -10.05 -15.49
N VAL A 38 6.29 -9.54 -16.14
CA VAL A 38 5.09 -9.02 -15.46
C VAL A 38 4.42 -10.09 -14.58
N VAL A 39 4.33 -11.34 -15.06
CA VAL A 39 3.80 -12.44 -14.24
C VAL A 39 4.69 -12.71 -13.04
N THR A 40 6.01 -12.65 -13.20
CA THR A 40 6.94 -12.85 -12.10
C THR A 40 6.78 -11.74 -11.06
N GLU A 41 6.79 -10.47 -11.47
CA GLU A 41 6.59 -9.30 -10.64
C GLU A 41 5.27 -9.35 -9.85
N LEU A 42 4.19 -9.81 -10.50
CA LEU A 42 2.90 -9.99 -9.84
C LEU A 42 2.98 -10.93 -8.62
N PHE A 43 3.76 -12.01 -8.70
CA PHE A 43 3.90 -12.97 -7.61
C PHE A 43 4.96 -12.59 -6.58
N THR A 44 6.04 -11.90 -7.00
CA THR A 44 7.17 -11.56 -6.11
C THR A 44 6.95 -10.25 -5.36
N GLU A 45 6.32 -9.27 -6.00
CA GLU A 45 6.17 -7.91 -5.44
C GLU A 45 4.73 -7.56 -5.11
N ILE A 46 3.81 -7.71 -6.08
CA ILE A 46 2.44 -7.22 -5.93
C ILE A 46 1.67 -8.09 -4.93
N ALA A 47 1.71 -9.41 -5.07
CA ALA A 47 0.93 -10.30 -4.22
C ALA A 47 1.27 -10.20 -2.73
N PRO A 48 2.55 -10.15 -2.30
CA PRO A 48 2.89 -9.94 -0.89
C PRO A 48 2.45 -8.57 -0.38
N LYS A 49 2.57 -7.51 -1.19
CA LYS A 49 2.22 -6.14 -0.79
C LYS A 49 0.73 -5.98 -0.50
N VAL A 50 -0.12 -6.65 -1.28
CA VAL A 50 -1.58 -6.62 -1.12
C VAL A 50 -2.14 -7.75 -0.24
N ALA A 51 -1.28 -8.52 0.42
CA ALA A 51 -1.68 -9.72 1.19
C ALA A 51 -2.75 -9.45 2.26
N THR A 52 -2.67 -8.30 2.93
CA THR A 52 -3.59 -7.91 4.01
C THR A 52 -4.92 -7.34 3.53
N ARG A 53 -5.02 -6.94 2.24
CA ARG A 53 -6.22 -6.29 1.70
C ARG A 53 -7.23 -7.35 1.24
N PRO A 54 -8.49 -7.34 1.67
CA PRO A 54 -9.51 -8.33 1.27
C PRO A 54 -9.94 -8.19 -0.20
N GLY A 55 -9.76 -6.99 -0.82
CA GLY A 55 -10.13 -6.69 -2.21
C GLY A 55 -10.01 -5.21 -2.52
N GLY A 56 -10.42 -4.78 -3.72
CA GLY A 56 -10.32 -3.38 -4.14
C GLY A 56 -8.85 -2.94 -4.30
N TYR A 57 -8.05 -3.73 -5.01
CA TYR A 57 -6.63 -3.46 -5.23
C TYR A 57 -6.38 -2.31 -6.19
N THR A 58 -7.38 -1.99 -7.03
CA THR A 58 -7.25 -0.98 -8.07
C THR A 58 -8.24 0.16 -7.86
N ARG A 59 -7.86 1.37 -8.30
CA ARG A 59 -8.70 2.57 -8.31
C ARG A 59 -8.63 3.24 -9.66
N VAL A 60 -9.78 3.69 -10.16
CA VAL A 60 -9.89 4.52 -11.37
C VAL A 60 -10.06 5.98 -10.96
N VAL A 61 -9.10 6.82 -11.34
CA VAL A 61 -9.12 8.27 -11.09
C VAL A 61 -9.46 8.97 -12.39
N LYS A 62 -10.61 9.66 -12.45
CA LYS A 62 -11.02 10.44 -13.62
C LYS A 62 -10.20 11.73 -13.69
N LEU A 63 -9.61 12.01 -14.85
CA LEU A 63 -8.80 13.20 -15.11
C LEU A 63 -9.58 14.32 -15.81
N GLY A 64 -10.79 14.01 -16.30
CA GLY A 64 -11.60 14.95 -17.09
C GLY A 64 -11.58 14.62 -18.56
N GLN A 65 -11.91 15.61 -19.40
CA GLN A 65 -12.01 15.45 -20.86
C GLN A 65 -10.70 15.85 -21.56
N ARG A 66 -10.32 15.09 -22.57
CA ARG A 66 -9.15 15.36 -23.39
C ARG A 66 -9.47 16.45 -24.41
N PHE A 67 -8.53 17.40 -24.61
CA PHE A 67 -8.64 18.41 -25.65
C PHE A 67 -8.63 17.77 -27.03
N GLY A 68 -9.51 18.26 -27.90
CA GLY A 68 -9.61 17.83 -29.29
C GLY A 68 -10.82 16.95 -29.58
N ASP A 69 -10.98 15.83 -28.89
CA ASP A 69 -12.07 14.88 -29.12
C ASP A 69 -13.09 14.79 -27.95
N GLY A 70 -12.85 15.51 -26.84
CA GLY A 70 -13.75 15.50 -25.70
C GLY A 70 -13.85 14.15 -24.98
N ALA A 71 -12.96 13.19 -25.26
CA ALA A 71 -12.99 11.87 -24.64
C ALA A 71 -12.69 11.94 -23.13
N GLU A 72 -13.44 11.20 -22.30
CA GLU A 72 -13.14 11.07 -20.88
C GLU A 72 -11.85 10.27 -20.67
N VAL A 73 -10.91 10.86 -19.93
CA VAL A 73 -9.64 10.25 -19.58
C VAL A 73 -9.63 9.85 -18.11
N ALA A 74 -9.09 8.67 -17.84
CA ALA A 74 -8.93 8.18 -16.48
C ALA A 74 -7.58 7.45 -16.32
N VAL A 75 -7.02 7.46 -15.11
CA VAL A 75 -5.85 6.68 -14.73
C VAL A 75 -6.30 5.52 -13.85
N LEU A 76 -5.82 4.33 -14.17
CA LEU A 76 -5.96 3.15 -13.33
C LEU A 76 -4.70 3.03 -12.46
N GLU A 77 -4.88 3.07 -11.15
CA GLU A 77 -3.78 2.94 -10.19
C GLU A 77 -3.94 1.71 -9.30
N LEU A 78 -2.82 1.17 -8.82
CA LEU A 78 -2.78 0.22 -7.72
C LEU A 78 -2.78 1.00 -6.40
N VAL A 79 -3.80 0.79 -5.55
CA VAL A 79 -4.02 1.59 -4.33
C VAL A 79 -2.83 1.52 -3.37
N ASP A 80 -2.20 0.34 -3.23
CA ASP A 80 -1.07 0.13 -2.32
C ASP A 80 0.28 0.63 -2.87
N TYR A 81 0.31 1.08 -4.12
CA TYR A 81 1.48 1.70 -4.77
C TYR A 81 1.37 3.24 -4.86
N ASN A 82 0.27 3.82 -4.38
CA ASN A 82 0.11 5.26 -4.35
C ASN A 82 0.93 5.86 -3.19
N THR A 83 2.15 6.28 -3.51
CA THR A 83 3.12 6.88 -2.57
C THR A 83 2.63 8.18 -1.91
N GLY A 84 1.66 8.88 -2.51
CA GLY A 84 1.07 10.10 -1.94
C GLY A 84 0.36 9.88 -0.62
N GLN A 85 -0.19 8.68 -0.36
CA GLN A 85 -0.81 8.36 0.92
C GLN A 85 0.17 7.82 1.97
N GLU A 86 1.24 7.18 1.56
CA GLU A 86 2.27 6.68 2.48
C GLU A 86 3.07 7.81 3.11
N THR A 87 3.42 8.84 2.34
CA THR A 87 4.10 10.03 2.86
C THR A 87 3.23 10.81 3.85
N ALA A 88 1.92 10.95 3.59
CA ALA A 88 1.00 11.61 4.51
C ALA A 88 0.81 10.83 5.82
N LYS A 89 0.75 9.48 5.77
CA LYS A 89 0.64 8.63 6.97
C LYS A 89 1.95 8.56 7.74
N ALA A 90 3.09 8.55 7.05
CA ALA A 90 4.42 8.54 7.69
C ALA A 90 4.71 9.88 8.39
N THR A 91 4.38 11.00 7.76
CA THR A 91 4.54 12.35 8.36
C THR A 91 3.58 12.59 9.52
N ALA A 92 2.33 12.13 9.45
CA ALA A 92 1.38 12.22 10.56
C ALA A 92 1.82 11.36 11.75
N LYS A 93 2.35 10.14 11.50
CA LYS A 93 2.85 9.24 12.56
C LYS A 93 4.17 9.74 13.18
N ALA A 94 5.02 10.40 12.41
CA ALA A 94 6.24 11.04 12.88
C ALA A 94 5.93 12.30 13.71
N LYS A 95 4.97 13.13 13.29
CA LYS A 95 4.50 14.30 14.07
C LYS A 95 3.90 13.88 15.42
N ALA A 96 2.98 12.90 15.42
CA ALA A 96 2.37 12.40 16.65
C ALA A 96 3.36 11.76 17.64
N LYS A 97 4.47 11.19 17.12
CA LYS A 97 5.54 10.64 17.97
C LYS A 97 6.42 11.75 18.57
N LYS A 98 6.65 12.84 17.82
CA LYS A 98 7.45 13.98 18.25
C LYS A 98 6.70 14.80 19.32
N ASP A 99 5.39 15.02 19.11
CA ASP A 99 4.54 15.75 20.09
C ASP A 99 4.36 14.97 21.41
N LYS A 100 4.37 13.62 21.36
CA LYS A 100 4.37 12.79 22.59
C LYS A 100 5.71 12.80 23.33
N ALA A 101 6.83 12.92 22.63
CA ALA A 101 8.16 12.98 23.24
C ALA A 101 8.40 14.33 23.93
N THR A 102 8.07 15.44 23.26
CA THR A 102 8.20 16.79 23.85
C THR A 102 7.29 16.99 25.07
N LYS A 103 6.04 16.48 25.02
CA LYS A 103 5.13 16.58 26.16
C LYS A 103 5.56 15.75 27.37
N LYS A 104 6.35 14.68 27.15
CA LYS A 104 6.91 13.84 28.21
C LYS A 104 8.15 14.46 28.85
N GLU A 105 8.94 15.23 28.08
CA GLU A 105 10.09 15.99 28.59
C GLU A 105 9.65 17.21 29.38
N GLU A 106 8.66 17.96 28.92
CA GLU A 106 8.10 19.10 29.66
C GLU A 106 7.44 18.68 30.98
N ALA A 107 6.75 17.54 30.99
CA ALA A 107 6.16 16.99 32.21
C ALA A 107 7.22 16.57 33.26
N LYS A 108 8.40 16.08 32.80
CA LYS A 108 9.50 15.69 33.67
C LYS A 108 10.23 16.91 34.23
N ALA A 109 10.46 17.94 33.42
CA ALA A 109 11.09 19.19 33.84
C ALA A 109 10.25 20.00 34.87
N THR A 110 8.91 19.92 34.72
CA THR A 110 7.99 20.58 35.69
C THR A 110 7.88 19.81 37.02
N ALA A 111 8.08 18.50 37.02
CA ALA A 111 8.11 17.68 38.24
C ALA A 111 9.39 17.94 39.04
N GLU A 112 10.56 17.99 38.41
CA GLU A 112 11.83 18.29 39.07
C GLU A 112 11.90 19.73 39.69
N LYS A 113 11.30 20.71 39.00
CA LYS A 113 11.21 22.09 39.50
C LYS A 113 10.28 22.22 40.73
N LYS A 114 9.32 21.34 40.92
CA LYS A 114 8.44 21.33 42.08
C LYS A 114 9.10 20.67 43.30
N GLU A 115 9.96 19.68 43.11
CA GLU A 115 10.71 19.06 44.22
C GLU A 115 11.84 19.97 44.74
N ALA A 116 12.52 20.70 43.86
CA ALA A 116 13.58 21.65 44.25
C ALA A 116 13.08 22.87 45.05
N LYS A 117 11.77 23.17 45.01
CA LYS A 117 11.16 24.32 45.70
C LYS A 117 10.58 23.96 47.08
N LYS A 118 10.65 22.68 47.46
CA LYS A 118 10.07 22.15 48.71
C LYS A 118 11.14 21.74 49.75
N LYS A 119 12.41 22.03 49.44
CA LYS A 119 13.56 21.87 50.32
C LYS A 119 14.14 23.25 50.65
#